data_70a8fc9105a136fe024af2e1034fa5b1
#
_entry.id   70a8fc9105a136fe024af2e1034fa5b1
#
_cell.length_a   1.000
_cell.length_b   1.000
_cell.length_c   1.000
_cell.angle_alpha   90.00
_cell.angle_beta   90.00
_cell.angle_gamma   90.00
#
_symmetry.space_group_name_H-M   'P 1'
#
loop_
_entity.id
_entity.type
_entity.pdbx_description
1 polymer ?
#
loop_
_entity_poly.entity_id
_entity_poly.type
_entity_poly.pdbx_seq_one_letter_code
_entity_poly.pdbx_strand_id
1 'polypeptide(L)'
;MDEITQALFAASRQGNVPVLKEIFLLKDSLDVYDEKGFTPLIIAAYNNQPEAVAALLDAGATIDATDTSGNTALMGACFKGYTNVARLLLERGAAIDAQHGNGGTALMFAAMFGRNEIVELLLEKGADSTIKDGRGFLAIDLAAQQGNTEAVSKLQA
;
A
#
# COMPACT_ATOMS: atom_id res chain seq x y z
N MET A 1 6.77 -4.38 -23.42
CA MET A 1 7.27 -3.33 -22.50
C MET A 1 8.63 -2.88 -22.98
N ASP A 2 8.83 -1.58 -23.12
CA ASP A 2 10.11 -1.05 -23.58
C ASP A 2 11.18 -1.12 -22.48
N GLU A 3 12.44 -0.88 -22.88
CA GLU A 3 13.58 -1.01 -21.96
C GLU A 3 13.53 -0.02 -20.78
N ILE A 4 13.04 1.19 -21.04
CA ILE A 4 12.95 2.23 -20.00
C ILE A 4 11.91 1.83 -18.97
N THR A 5 10.76 1.32 -19.40
CA THR A 5 9.71 0.86 -18.50
C THR A 5 10.18 -0.38 -17.71
N GLN A 6 10.88 -1.31 -18.32
CA GLN A 6 11.48 -2.44 -17.63
C GLN A 6 12.45 -1.98 -16.54
N ALA A 7 13.30 -1.01 -16.89
CA ALA A 7 14.27 -0.45 -15.94
C ALA A 7 13.56 0.28 -14.79
N LEU A 8 12.43 0.95 -15.07
CA LEU A 8 11.61 1.61 -14.05
C LEU A 8 11.10 0.61 -13.01
N PHE A 9 10.54 -0.50 -13.46
CA PHE A 9 10.06 -1.55 -12.53
C PHE A 9 11.21 -2.20 -11.75
N ALA A 10 12.32 -2.50 -12.42
CA ALA A 10 13.49 -3.09 -11.76
C ALA A 10 14.07 -2.17 -10.69
N ALA A 11 14.23 -0.89 -11.01
CA ALA A 11 14.76 0.11 -10.07
C ALA A 11 13.80 0.34 -8.90
N SER A 12 12.49 0.31 -9.17
CA SER A 12 11.46 0.44 -8.12
C SER A 12 11.52 -0.73 -7.15
N ARG A 13 11.67 -1.95 -7.66
CA ARG A 13 11.78 -3.17 -6.83
C ARG A 13 13.05 -3.15 -5.99
N GLN A 14 14.14 -2.69 -6.55
CA GLN A 14 15.45 -2.68 -5.89
C GLN A 14 15.67 -1.47 -4.99
N GLY A 15 14.81 -0.45 -5.09
CA GLY A 15 14.99 0.81 -4.37
C GLY A 15 16.13 1.65 -4.91
N ASN A 16 16.46 1.50 -6.20
CA ASN A 16 17.59 2.20 -6.82
C ASN A 16 17.19 3.61 -7.21
N VAL A 17 17.23 4.53 -6.25
CA VAL A 17 16.81 5.91 -6.44
C VAL A 17 17.64 6.65 -7.50
N PRO A 18 18.99 6.52 -7.55
CA PRO A 18 19.74 7.19 -8.61
C PRO A 18 19.28 6.81 -10.02
N VAL A 19 19.02 5.52 -10.26
CA VAL A 19 18.51 5.07 -11.56
C VAL A 19 17.10 5.57 -11.81
N LEU A 20 16.23 5.58 -10.78
CA LEU A 20 14.89 6.14 -10.89
C LEU A 20 14.94 7.59 -11.35
N LYS A 21 15.82 8.40 -10.76
CA LYS A 21 15.94 9.82 -11.11
C LYS A 21 16.37 10.03 -12.56
N GLU A 22 17.25 9.16 -13.07
CA GLU A 22 17.60 9.20 -14.48
C GLU A 22 16.42 8.86 -15.38
N ILE A 23 15.64 7.84 -14.98
CA ILE A 23 14.46 7.40 -15.74
C ILE A 23 13.39 8.51 -15.76
N PHE A 24 13.22 9.25 -14.67
CA PHE A 24 12.23 10.34 -14.60
C PHE A 24 12.49 11.43 -15.63
N LEU A 25 13.75 11.60 -16.06
CA LEU A 25 14.09 12.57 -17.11
C LEU A 25 13.67 12.08 -18.51
N LEU A 26 13.41 10.79 -18.67
CA LEU A 26 13.16 10.16 -19.97
C LEU A 26 11.72 9.71 -20.16
N LYS A 27 10.92 9.71 -19.09
CA LYS A 27 9.59 9.12 -19.11
C LYS A 27 8.55 10.11 -18.60
N ASP A 28 7.49 10.31 -19.39
CA ASP A 28 6.46 11.31 -19.10
C ASP A 28 5.50 10.86 -17.99
N SER A 29 5.17 9.58 -17.95
CA SER A 29 4.23 9.05 -16.96
C SER A 29 4.83 7.88 -16.20
N LEU A 30 4.65 7.89 -14.88
CA LEU A 30 5.04 6.80 -13.98
C LEU A 30 3.87 5.88 -13.66
N ASP A 31 2.67 6.20 -14.16
CA ASP A 31 1.46 5.42 -13.95
C ASP A 31 1.32 4.37 -15.06
N VAL A 32 2.26 3.45 -15.07
CA VAL A 32 2.32 2.34 -16.03
C VAL A 32 2.13 1.03 -15.27
N TYR A 33 1.72 -0.01 -15.99
CA TYR A 33 1.41 -1.31 -15.40
C TYR A 33 2.31 -2.38 -16.00
N ASP A 34 2.76 -3.32 -15.15
CA ASP A 34 3.45 -4.50 -15.63
C ASP A 34 2.43 -5.58 -16.06
N GLU A 35 2.91 -6.76 -16.44
CA GLU A 35 2.08 -7.86 -16.91
C GLU A 35 1.05 -8.32 -15.86
N LYS A 36 1.34 -8.11 -14.58
CA LYS A 36 0.47 -8.51 -13.47
C LYS A 36 -0.45 -7.38 -13.01
N GLY A 37 -0.35 -6.21 -13.67
CA GLY A 37 -1.16 -5.04 -13.32
C GLY A 37 -0.62 -4.21 -12.17
N PHE A 38 0.63 -4.36 -11.79
CA PHE A 38 1.25 -3.56 -10.74
C PHE A 38 1.86 -2.28 -11.30
N THR A 39 1.78 -1.19 -10.55
CA THR A 39 2.49 0.06 -10.87
C THR A 39 3.89 0.05 -10.25
N PRO A 40 4.80 0.92 -10.72
CA PRO A 40 6.10 1.06 -10.05
C PRO A 40 5.99 1.39 -8.57
N LEU A 41 5.02 2.25 -8.19
CA LEU A 41 4.80 2.61 -6.79
C LEU A 41 4.37 1.40 -5.96
N ILE A 42 3.44 0.60 -6.48
CA ILE A 42 2.99 -0.63 -5.79
C ILE A 42 4.17 -1.59 -5.62
N ILE A 43 5.00 -1.76 -6.65
CA ILE A 43 6.19 -2.63 -6.58
C ILE A 43 7.16 -2.14 -5.51
N ALA A 44 7.45 -0.84 -5.48
CA ALA A 44 8.36 -0.26 -4.48
C ALA A 44 7.82 -0.45 -3.06
N ALA A 45 6.52 -0.21 -2.85
CA ALA A 45 5.87 -0.38 -1.56
C ALA A 45 5.89 -1.85 -1.11
N TYR A 46 5.59 -2.76 -2.03
CA TYR A 46 5.51 -4.20 -1.75
C TYR A 46 6.88 -4.82 -1.47
N ASN A 47 7.96 -4.14 -1.86
CA ASN A 47 9.33 -4.59 -1.67
C ASN A 47 10.06 -3.79 -0.58
N ASN A 48 9.34 -3.05 0.24
CA ASN A 48 9.87 -2.29 1.37
C ASN A 48 10.96 -1.30 0.96
N GLN A 49 10.67 -0.48 -0.05
CA GLN A 49 11.62 0.50 -0.59
C GLN A 49 11.10 1.93 -0.34
N PRO A 50 11.18 2.44 0.91
CA PRO A 50 10.58 3.74 1.23
C PRO A 50 11.18 4.91 0.44
N GLU A 51 12.49 4.90 0.19
CA GLU A 51 13.13 5.97 -0.57
C GLU A 51 12.66 5.98 -2.02
N ALA A 52 12.47 4.80 -2.62
CA ALA A 52 11.90 4.69 -3.97
C ALA A 52 10.44 5.14 -4.00
N VAL A 53 9.65 4.77 -2.98
CA VAL A 53 8.27 5.25 -2.84
C VAL A 53 8.24 6.77 -2.83
N ALA A 54 9.07 7.41 -1.99
CA ALA A 54 9.15 8.86 -1.91
C ALA A 54 9.56 9.48 -3.25
N ALA A 55 10.58 8.92 -3.91
CA ALA A 55 11.07 9.42 -5.19
C ALA A 55 10.00 9.35 -6.27
N LEU A 56 9.27 8.23 -6.33
CA LEU A 56 8.18 8.04 -7.31
C LEU A 56 7.05 9.04 -7.06
N LEU A 57 6.66 9.26 -5.80
CA LEU A 57 5.64 10.24 -5.45
C LEU A 57 6.07 11.66 -5.77
N ASP A 58 7.32 12.01 -5.46
CA ASP A 58 7.87 13.34 -5.77
C ASP A 58 7.87 13.60 -7.29
N ALA A 59 8.02 12.55 -8.08
CA ALA A 59 8.03 12.65 -9.55
C ALA A 59 6.62 12.56 -10.16
N GLY A 60 5.58 12.46 -9.35
CA GLY A 60 4.19 12.54 -9.83
C GLY A 60 3.45 11.21 -9.96
N ALA A 61 3.98 10.11 -9.44
CA ALA A 61 3.24 8.84 -9.43
C ALA A 61 1.93 9.00 -8.67
N THR A 62 0.85 8.40 -9.18
CA THR A 62 -0.47 8.44 -8.55
C THR A 62 -0.50 7.53 -7.34
N ILE A 63 -0.66 8.11 -6.15
CA ILE A 63 -0.52 7.39 -4.88
C ILE A 63 -1.59 6.30 -4.69
N ASP A 64 -2.80 6.54 -5.18
CA ASP A 64 -3.93 5.62 -5.00
C ASP A 64 -4.20 4.75 -6.23
N ALA A 65 -3.30 4.72 -7.20
CA ALA A 65 -3.40 3.81 -8.34
C ALA A 65 -3.48 2.36 -7.84
N THR A 66 -4.32 1.57 -8.48
CA THR A 66 -4.62 0.21 -8.04
C THR A 66 -4.09 -0.83 -9.02
N ASP A 67 -3.80 -2.02 -8.51
CA ASP A 67 -3.57 -3.18 -9.36
C ASP A 67 -4.90 -3.74 -9.89
N THR A 68 -4.84 -4.85 -10.61
CA THR A 68 -6.03 -5.46 -11.22
C THR A 68 -7.06 -5.96 -10.21
N SER A 69 -6.66 -6.18 -8.97
CA SER A 69 -7.55 -6.59 -7.88
C SER A 69 -8.08 -5.41 -7.07
N GLY A 70 -7.69 -4.19 -7.43
CA GLY A 70 -8.08 -2.98 -6.71
C GLY A 70 -7.21 -2.64 -5.52
N ASN A 71 -6.05 -3.28 -5.37
CA ASN A 71 -5.15 -3.00 -4.25
C ASN A 71 -4.31 -1.76 -4.52
N THR A 72 -4.21 -0.89 -3.52
CA THR A 72 -3.33 0.28 -3.52
C THR A 72 -1.97 -0.08 -2.94
N ALA A 73 -1.00 0.83 -3.11
CA ALA A 73 0.31 0.69 -2.46
C ALA A 73 0.19 0.59 -0.95
N LEU A 74 -0.71 1.38 -0.34
CA LEU A 74 -0.95 1.34 1.11
C LEU A 74 -1.42 -0.04 1.57
N MET A 75 -2.38 -0.64 0.85
CA MET A 75 -2.86 -1.99 1.18
C MET A 75 -1.72 -3.00 1.13
N GLY A 76 -0.84 -2.91 0.14
CA GLY A 76 0.32 -3.79 0.02
C GLY A 76 1.28 -3.67 1.19
N ALA A 77 1.59 -2.44 1.62
CA ALA A 77 2.44 -2.20 2.78
C ALA A 77 1.82 -2.74 4.06
N CYS A 78 0.50 -2.57 4.21
CA CYS A 78 -0.24 -3.08 5.37
C CYS A 78 -0.27 -4.59 5.40
N PHE A 79 -0.47 -5.23 4.26
CA PHE A 79 -0.43 -6.69 4.15
C PHE A 79 0.94 -7.25 4.55
N LYS A 80 2.01 -6.62 4.06
CA LYS A 80 3.38 -7.09 4.29
C LYS A 80 3.92 -6.70 5.67
N GLY A 81 3.30 -5.73 6.34
CA GLY A 81 3.77 -5.26 7.64
C GLY A 81 4.90 -4.24 7.55
N TYR A 82 5.01 -3.51 6.47
CA TYR A 82 6.06 -2.51 6.27
C TYR A 82 5.60 -1.17 6.84
N THR A 83 5.77 -1.00 8.15
CA THR A 83 5.25 0.14 8.90
C THR A 83 5.76 1.48 8.38
N ASN A 84 7.06 1.57 8.06
CA ASN A 84 7.63 2.83 7.58
C ASN A 84 7.07 3.22 6.21
N VAL A 85 6.86 2.25 5.31
CA VAL A 85 6.24 2.50 4.00
C VAL A 85 4.78 2.94 4.18
N ALA A 86 4.03 2.25 5.06
CA ALA A 86 2.65 2.62 5.36
C ALA A 86 2.56 4.05 5.90
N ARG A 87 3.43 4.40 6.85
CA ARG A 87 3.49 5.76 7.42
C ARG A 87 3.78 6.80 6.34
N LEU A 88 4.76 6.54 5.50
CA LEU A 88 5.13 7.45 4.42
C LEU A 88 3.95 7.67 3.46
N LEU A 89 3.28 6.60 3.05
CA LEU A 89 2.13 6.72 2.16
C LEU A 89 1.00 7.53 2.79
N LEU A 90 0.73 7.31 4.08
CA LEU A 90 -0.29 8.07 4.81
C LEU A 90 0.10 9.55 4.93
N GLU A 91 1.36 9.85 5.21
CA GLU A 91 1.87 11.23 5.27
C GLU A 91 1.76 11.96 3.93
N ARG A 92 1.81 11.20 2.83
CA ARG A 92 1.68 11.74 1.47
C ARG A 92 0.24 11.74 0.97
N GLY A 93 -0.74 11.44 1.82
CA GLY A 93 -2.16 11.57 1.50
C GLY A 93 -2.80 10.35 0.86
N ALA A 94 -2.26 9.16 1.06
CA ALA A 94 -2.90 7.94 0.58
C ALA A 94 -4.33 7.84 1.13
N ALA A 95 -5.26 7.35 0.31
CA ALA A 95 -6.66 7.14 0.69
C ALA A 95 -6.74 6.01 1.71
N ILE A 96 -6.85 6.35 2.99
CA ILE A 96 -6.76 5.42 4.11
C ILE A 96 -7.89 4.38 4.12
N ASP A 97 -9.08 4.77 3.64
CA ASP A 97 -10.27 3.92 3.66
C ASP A 97 -10.63 3.35 2.30
N ALA A 98 -9.73 3.41 1.32
CA ALA A 98 -9.95 2.80 0.01
C ALA A 98 -10.22 1.30 0.17
N GLN A 99 -11.13 0.76 -0.65
CA GLN A 99 -11.52 -0.64 -0.62
C GLN A 99 -11.08 -1.34 -1.91
N HIS A 100 -10.46 -2.51 -1.77
CA HIS A 100 -10.11 -3.31 -2.95
C HIS A 100 -11.35 -4.03 -3.51
N GLY A 101 -11.16 -4.86 -4.54
CA GLY A 101 -12.26 -5.51 -5.25
C GLY A 101 -13.24 -6.30 -4.36
N ASN A 102 -12.77 -6.89 -3.27
CA ASN A 102 -13.62 -7.63 -2.32
C ASN A 102 -14.10 -6.76 -1.15
N GLY A 103 -13.87 -5.44 -1.22
CA GLY A 103 -14.32 -4.50 -0.20
C GLY A 103 -13.40 -4.32 1.00
N GLY A 104 -12.23 -4.97 0.99
CA GLY A 104 -11.28 -4.85 2.11
C GLY A 104 -10.54 -3.53 2.13
N THR A 105 -10.28 -3.01 3.33
CA THR A 105 -9.51 -1.80 3.56
C THR A 105 -8.10 -2.14 4.05
N ALA A 106 -7.22 -1.14 4.07
CA ALA A 106 -5.88 -1.29 4.65
C ALA A 106 -5.94 -1.78 6.10
N LEU A 107 -6.87 -1.23 6.90
CA LEU A 107 -7.07 -1.64 8.29
C LEU A 107 -7.42 -3.13 8.40
N MET A 108 -8.27 -3.62 7.51
CA MET A 108 -8.64 -5.04 7.48
C MET A 108 -7.43 -5.93 7.17
N PHE A 109 -6.59 -5.55 6.21
CA PHE A 109 -5.37 -6.29 5.89
C PHE A 109 -4.43 -6.36 7.10
N ALA A 110 -4.20 -5.21 7.74
CA ALA A 110 -3.32 -5.16 8.90
C ALA A 110 -3.84 -6.02 10.06
N ALA A 111 -5.15 -5.94 10.33
CA ALA A 111 -5.79 -6.70 11.40
C ALA A 111 -5.76 -8.22 11.13
N MET A 112 -6.02 -8.61 9.88
CA MET A 112 -6.09 -10.01 9.48
C MET A 112 -4.71 -10.68 9.50
N PHE A 113 -3.65 -9.95 9.18
CA PHE A 113 -2.31 -10.51 9.06
C PHE A 113 -1.41 -10.21 10.25
N GLY A 114 -1.97 -9.75 11.36
CA GLY A 114 -1.22 -9.57 12.61
C GLY A 114 -0.29 -8.36 12.61
N ARG A 115 -0.53 -7.36 11.78
CA ARG A 115 0.31 -6.17 11.67
C ARG A 115 -0.17 -5.11 12.67
N ASN A 116 -0.02 -5.41 13.98
CA ASN A 116 -0.67 -4.63 15.03
C ASN A 116 -0.12 -3.21 15.19
N GLU A 117 1.16 -3.00 14.89
CA GLU A 117 1.74 -1.66 14.86
C GLU A 117 1.08 -0.81 13.77
N ILE A 118 0.78 -1.42 12.62
CA ILE A 118 0.08 -0.73 11.53
C ILE A 118 -1.39 -0.52 11.88
N VAL A 119 -2.05 -1.46 12.54
CA VAL A 119 -3.43 -1.25 13.05
C VAL A 119 -3.47 0.03 13.89
N GLU A 120 -2.54 0.16 14.83
CA GLU A 120 -2.45 1.35 15.69
C GLU A 120 -2.20 2.61 14.87
N LEU A 121 -1.25 2.57 13.94
CA LEU A 121 -0.94 3.68 13.05
C LEU A 121 -2.17 4.12 12.24
N LEU A 122 -2.89 3.17 11.65
CA LEU A 122 -4.08 3.49 10.85
C LEU A 122 -5.17 4.12 11.71
N LEU A 123 -5.40 3.60 12.91
CA LEU A 123 -6.40 4.19 13.83
C LEU A 123 -6.00 5.60 14.25
N GLU A 124 -4.72 5.85 14.53
CA GLU A 124 -4.21 7.18 14.85
C GLU A 124 -4.41 8.16 13.70
N LYS A 125 -4.34 7.68 12.47
CA LYS A 125 -4.51 8.51 11.27
C LYS A 125 -5.97 8.60 10.82
N GLY A 126 -6.90 8.05 11.59
CA GLY A 126 -8.33 8.23 11.35
C GLY A 126 -8.99 7.18 10.48
N ALA A 127 -8.40 5.98 10.36
CA ALA A 127 -9.05 4.91 9.61
C ALA A 127 -10.45 4.62 10.17
N ASP A 128 -11.40 4.39 9.26
CA ASP A 128 -12.78 4.09 9.62
C ASP A 128 -12.96 2.59 9.88
N SER A 129 -13.08 2.22 11.15
CA SER A 129 -13.24 0.81 11.55
C SER A 129 -14.66 0.28 11.34
N THR A 130 -15.60 1.12 10.89
CA THR A 130 -16.99 0.72 10.67
C THR A 130 -17.28 0.25 9.25
N ILE A 131 -16.30 0.31 8.37
CA ILE A 131 -16.44 -0.16 6.98
C ILE A 131 -16.49 -1.69 6.97
N LYS A 132 -17.43 -2.24 6.19
CA LYS A 132 -17.58 -3.68 6.00
C LYS A 132 -17.03 -4.10 4.66
N ASP A 133 -16.41 -5.29 4.62
CA ASP A 133 -15.98 -5.87 3.34
C ASP A 133 -17.19 -6.42 2.57
N GLY A 134 -16.94 -7.02 1.41
CA GLY A 134 -18.01 -7.56 0.56
C GLY A 134 -18.82 -8.70 1.19
N ARG A 135 -18.32 -9.28 2.28
CA ARG A 135 -19.02 -10.34 3.03
C ARG A 135 -19.72 -9.79 4.27
N GLY A 136 -19.59 -8.49 4.54
CA GLY A 136 -20.18 -7.83 5.69
C GLY A 136 -19.33 -7.86 6.95
N PHE A 137 -18.05 -8.22 6.85
CA PHE A 137 -17.15 -8.25 8.02
C PHE A 137 -16.46 -6.90 8.23
N LEU A 138 -16.32 -6.55 9.51
CA LEU A 138 -15.52 -5.42 9.99
C LEU A 138 -14.08 -5.88 10.22
N ALA A 139 -13.15 -4.93 10.31
CA ALA A 139 -11.76 -5.23 10.66
C ALA A 139 -11.66 -6.05 11.95
N ILE A 140 -12.49 -5.71 12.98
CA ILE A 140 -12.48 -6.43 14.24
C ILE A 140 -12.91 -7.90 14.07
N ASP A 141 -13.86 -8.17 13.18
CA ASP A 141 -14.30 -9.53 12.90
C ASP A 141 -13.15 -10.36 12.28
N LEU A 142 -12.42 -9.76 11.34
CA LEU A 142 -11.29 -10.41 10.68
C LEU A 142 -10.14 -10.68 11.66
N ALA A 143 -9.88 -9.72 12.56
CA ALA A 143 -8.89 -9.90 13.62
C ALA A 143 -9.30 -11.06 14.55
N ALA A 144 -10.56 -11.11 14.95
CA ALA A 144 -11.08 -12.17 15.82
C ALA A 144 -10.98 -13.56 15.16
N GLN A 145 -11.29 -13.65 13.87
CA GLN A 145 -11.21 -14.90 13.13
C GLN A 145 -9.78 -15.46 13.10
N GLN A 146 -8.79 -14.58 13.14
CA GLN A 146 -7.37 -14.97 13.13
C GLN A 146 -6.80 -15.15 14.55
N GLY A 147 -7.60 -14.95 15.58
CA GLY A 147 -7.13 -15.01 16.96
C GLY A 147 -6.23 -13.83 17.33
N ASN A 148 -6.32 -12.73 16.60
CA ASN A 148 -5.50 -11.54 16.85
C ASN A 148 -6.15 -10.69 17.96
N THR A 149 -5.98 -11.12 19.20
CA THR A 149 -6.60 -10.49 20.37
C THR A 149 -6.11 -9.05 20.59
N GLU A 150 -4.86 -8.77 20.26
CA GLU A 150 -4.32 -7.42 20.38
C GLU A 150 -5.05 -6.44 19.47
N ALA A 151 -5.25 -6.82 18.21
CA ALA A 151 -6.01 -5.99 17.26
C ALA A 151 -7.47 -5.84 17.69
N VAL A 152 -8.10 -6.93 18.16
CA VAL A 152 -9.47 -6.87 18.67
C VAL A 152 -9.56 -5.81 19.77
N SER A 153 -8.63 -5.82 20.73
CA SER A 153 -8.59 -4.85 21.82
C SER A 153 -8.48 -3.41 21.31
N LYS A 154 -7.57 -3.17 20.36
CA LYS A 154 -7.36 -1.85 19.77
C LYS A 154 -8.60 -1.35 19.00
N LEU A 155 -9.30 -2.27 18.31
CA LEU A 155 -10.45 -1.93 17.50
C LEU A 155 -11.73 -1.72 18.32
N GLN A 156 -11.75 -2.20 19.56
CA GLN A 156 -12.87 -1.98 20.49
C GLN A 156 -12.80 -0.64 21.20
N ALA A 157 -11.62 -0.05 21.24
CA ALA A 157 -11.38 1.17 22.02
C ALA A 157 -12.07 2.42 21.43
#